data_523806155ab67fbac67078ba09e2ddb8
#
_entry.id   523806155ab67fbac67078ba09e2ddb8
#
_cell.length_a   1.000
_cell.length_b   1.000
_cell.length_c   1.000
_cell.angle_alpha   90.00
_cell.angle_beta   90.00
_cell.angle_gamma   90.00
#
_symmetry.space_group_name_H-M   'P 1'
#
loop_
_entity.id
_entity.type
_entity.pdbx_description
1 polymer ?
#
loop_
_entity_poly.entity_id
_entity_poly.type
_entity_poly.pdbx_seq_one_letter_code
_entity_poly.pdbx_strand_id
1 'polypeptide(L)'
;MLKPGDAAPDFVLKDQDGRDVRLSSHSGSPIVLYFYPKDSTPGCTIQSKRFKDHYPEILAHGAVVVGVSLDPVESHKEFRDECGLPFSLLADPDGRVHDLYDAWRTTLLGRSRLGVRRCTFLIDGDGIIYEVYRTVNVFTHANTVLKDLERLKAQKAWPKNHNGVEKERRRRKKEAKFEDDLVRR
;
A
#
# COMPACT_ATOMS: atom_id res chain seq x y z
N MET A 1 -8.62 -2.84 -18.00
CA MET A 1 -8.13 -3.62 -16.84
C MET A 1 -6.60 -3.59 -16.88
N LEU A 2 -5.97 -3.04 -15.84
CA LEU A 2 -4.51 -2.92 -15.74
C LEU A 2 -3.84 -4.31 -15.68
N LYS A 3 -2.65 -4.43 -16.29
CA LYS A 3 -1.88 -5.68 -16.39
C LYS A 3 -0.37 -5.39 -16.22
N PRO A 4 0.45 -6.42 -16.00
CA PRO A 4 1.91 -6.26 -16.02
C PRO A 4 2.39 -5.58 -17.29
N GLY A 5 3.31 -4.63 -17.15
CA GLY A 5 3.85 -3.79 -18.22
C GLY A 5 3.11 -2.47 -18.44
N ASP A 6 1.92 -2.28 -17.90
CA ASP A 6 1.22 -1.00 -17.97
C ASP A 6 1.83 0.00 -16.97
N ALA A 7 1.79 1.30 -17.31
CA ALA A 7 2.11 2.35 -16.34
C ALA A 7 1.03 2.39 -15.23
N ALA A 8 1.47 2.45 -13.97
CA ALA A 8 0.56 2.61 -12.85
C ALA A 8 -0.05 4.03 -12.87
N PRO A 9 -1.38 4.17 -12.89
CA PRO A 9 -2.01 5.49 -12.81
C PRO A 9 -1.59 6.25 -11.55
N ASP A 10 -1.10 7.49 -11.74
CA ASP A 10 -0.76 8.36 -10.60
C ASP A 10 -2.03 8.92 -9.94
N PHE A 11 -1.96 9.14 -8.64
CA PHE A 11 -3.05 9.71 -7.87
C PHE A 11 -2.52 10.42 -6.61
N VAL A 12 -3.41 11.20 -5.98
CA VAL A 12 -3.19 11.81 -4.66
C VAL A 12 -4.36 11.44 -3.77
N LEU A 13 -4.07 10.86 -2.60
CA LEU A 13 -5.04 10.56 -1.54
C LEU A 13 -4.49 11.01 -0.19
N LYS A 14 -5.38 11.17 0.80
CA LYS A 14 -4.97 11.43 2.18
C LYS A 14 -4.59 10.16 2.89
N ASP A 15 -3.48 10.21 3.65
CA ASP A 15 -3.11 9.13 4.56
C ASP A 15 -3.93 9.22 5.87
N GLN A 16 -3.70 8.27 6.77
CA GLN A 16 -4.32 8.18 8.10
C GLN A 16 -4.01 9.37 9.03
N ASP A 17 -3.06 10.22 8.67
CA ASP A 17 -2.70 11.44 9.39
C ASP A 17 -3.23 12.71 8.68
N GLY A 18 -4.08 12.52 7.63
CA GLY A 18 -4.69 13.59 6.85
C GLY A 18 -3.75 14.27 5.84
N ARG A 19 -2.55 13.70 5.61
CA ARG A 19 -1.56 14.26 4.69
C ARG A 19 -1.78 13.76 3.28
N ASP A 20 -1.56 14.63 2.30
CA ASP A 20 -1.61 14.23 0.90
C ASP A 20 -0.40 13.35 0.53
N VAL A 21 -0.70 12.17 0.03
CA VAL A 21 0.27 11.20 -0.48
C VAL A 21 0.04 11.00 -1.96
N ARG A 22 1.05 11.31 -2.76
CA ARG A 22 1.06 11.04 -4.20
C ARG A 22 1.77 9.71 -4.47
N LEU A 23 1.21 8.86 -5.33
CA LEU A 23 1.84 7.58 -5.66
C LEU A 23 3.24 7.79 -6.25
N SER A 24 3.40 8.71 -7.19
CA SER A 24 4.69 9.01 -7.83
C SER A 24 5.73 9.63 -6.90
N SER A 25 5.37 10.04 -5.68
CA SER A 25 6.37 10.45 -4.67
C SER A 25 7.25 9.31 -4.18
N HIS A 26 6.86 8.07 -4.45
CA HIS A 26 7.64 6.86 -4.18
C HIS A 26 8.50 6.41 -5.39
N SER A 27 8.56 7.22 -6.47
CA SER A 27 9.44 6.92 -7.61
C SER A 27 10.86 6.61 -7.15
N GLY A 28 11.47 5.61 -7.76
CA GLY A 28 12.75 5.09 -7.30
C GLY A 28 12.63 3.95 -6.29
N SER A 29 11.44 3.59 -5.85
CA SER A 29 11.19 2.46 -4.94
C SER A 29 10.05 1.59 -5.47
N PRO A 30 10.13 0.26 -5.40
CA PRO A 30 8.98 -0.59 -5.66
C PRO A 30 7.85 -0.30 -4.67
N ILE A 31 6.61 -0.43 -5.13
CA ILE A 31 5.43 -0.16 -4.31
C ILE A 31 4.55 -1.42 -4.30
N VAL A 32 4.20 -1.88 -3.11
CA VAL A 32 3.15 -2.88 -2.87
C VAL A 32 1.86 -2.12 -2.57
N LEU A 33 1.09 -1.83 -3.63
CA LEU A 33 -0.19 -1.13 -3.54
C LEU A 33 -1.32 -2.13 -3.41
N TYR A 34 -1.98 -2.21 -2.24
CA TYR A 34 -3.06 -3.16 -2.03
C TYR A 34 -4.39 -2.47 -1.74
N PHE A 35 -5.44 -2.95 -2.41
CA PHE A 35 -6.83 -2.53 -2.19
C PHE A 35 -7.53 -3.57 -1.31
N TYR A 36 -8.29 -3.09 -0.32
CA TYR A 36 -9.00 -3.96 0.61
C TYR A 36 -10.39 -3.41 0.95
N PRO A 37 -11.37 -4.30 1.27
CA PRO A 37 -12.77 -3.92 1.42
C PRO A 37 -13.08 -2.93 2.53
N LYS A 38 -12.52 -3.14 3.74
CA LYS A 38 -12.88 -2.31 4.90
C LYS A 38 -11.93 -2.53 6.08
N ASP A 39 -11.62 -1.44 6.80
CA ASP A 39 -10.86 -1.46 8.06
C ASP A 39 -11.49 -2.39 9.10
N SER A 40 -10.67 -2.87 10.01
CA SER A 40 -11.02 -3.67 11.19
C SER A 40 -11.87 -4.93 10.91
N THR A 41 -12.02 -5.33 9.64
CA THR A 41 -12.62 -6.63 9.30
C THR A 41 -11.59 -7.76 9.42
N PRO A 42 -12.01 -8.99 9.81
CA PRO A 42 -11.05 -10.08 10.09
C PRO A 42 -10.04 -10.34 8.97
N GLY A 43 -10.51 -10.43 7.71
CA GLY A 43 -9.64 -10.69 6.57
C GLY A 43 -8.69 -9.54 6.25
N CYS A 44 -9.11 -8.28 6.43
CA CYS A 44 -8.28 -7.11 6.19
C CYS A 44 -7.23 -6.98 7.30
N THR A 45 -7.63 -7.22 8.55
CA THR A 45 -6.73 -7.25 9.71
C THR A 45 -5.63 -8.30 9.54
N ILE A 46 -5.99 -9.52 9.12
CA ILE A 46 -5.00 -10.58 8.86
C ILE A 46 -4.04 -10.14 7.76
N GLN A 47 -4.53 -9.65 6.62
CA GLN A 47 -3.68 -9.23 5.51
C GLN A 47 -2.70 -8.12 5.93
N SER A 48 -3.20 -7.07 6.60
CA SER A 48 -2.39 -5.94 7.03
C SER A 48 -1.33 -6.34 8.06
N LYS A 49 -1.69 -7.20 9.02
CA LYS A 49 -0.74 -7.76 9.98
C LYS A 49 0.32 -8.64 9.30
N ARG A 50 -0.04 -9.42 8.28
CA ARG A 50 0.95 -10.19 7.51
C ARG A 50 1.92 -9.29 6.75
N PHE A 51 1.46 -8.20 6.16
CA PHE A 51 2.37 -7.20 5.58
C PHE A 51 3.25 -6.52 6.65
N LYS A 52 2.70 -6.24 7.84
CA LYS A 52 3.48 -5.73 8.96
C LYS A 52 4.59 -6.70 9.39
N ASP A 53 4.26 -8.00 9.56
CA ASP A 53 5.21 -9.03 9.97
C ASP A 53 6.39 -9.14 9.00
N HIS A 54 6.12 -9.02 7.70
CA HIS A 54 7.13 -9.05 6.62
C HIS A 54 7.68 -7.67 6.23
N TYR A 55 7.26 -6.61 6.90
CA TYR A 55 7.65 -5.25 6.53
C TYR A 55 9.16 -4.99 6.56
N PRO A 56 9.93 -5.51 7.54
CA PRO A 56 11.39 -5.38 7.53
C PRO A 56 12.03 -5.97 6.28
N GLU A 57 11.55 -7.13 5.81
CA GLU A 57 12.03 -7.80 4.60
C GLU A 57 11.65 -7.00 3.34
N ILE A 58 10.40 -6.51 3.26
CA ILE A 58 9.94 -5.65 2.17
C ILE A 58 10.80 -4.39 2.07
N LEU A 59 11.10 -3.75 3.20
CA LEU A 59 12.00 -2.59 3.26
C LEU A 59 13.43 -2.93 2.83
N ALA A 60 13.92 -4.13 3.15
CA ALA A 60 15.26 -4.58 2.72
C ALA A 60 15.34 -4.74 1.18
N HIS A 61 14.21 -4.94 0.52
CA HIS A 61 14.11 -4.87 -0.95
C HIS A 61 13.94 -3.44 -1.48
N GLY A 62 13.94 -2.42 -0.62
CA GLY A 62 13.74 -1.01 -0.99
C GLY A 62 12.27 -0.68 -1.32
N ALA A 63 11.35 -1.60 -1.05
CA ALA A 63 9.93 -1.43 -1.37
C ALA A 63 9.15 -0.77 -0.23
N VAL A 64 8.04 -0.13 -0.58
CA VAL A 64 7.07 0.44 0.36
C VAL A 64 5.73 -0.29 0.24
N VAL A 65 4.97 -0.34 1.34
CA VAL A 65 3.61 -0.88 1.34
C VAL A 65 2.63 0.28 1.49
N VAL A 66 1.58 0.27 0.68
CA VAL A 66 0.50 1.27 0.70
C VAL A 66 -0.84 0.55 0.61
N GLY A 67 -1.70 0.74 1.60
CA GLY A 67 -3.07 0.23 1.58
C GLY A 67 -4.05 1.29 1.12
N VAL A 68 -5.11 0.89 0.42
CA VAL A 68 -6.19 1.78 -0.02
C VAL A 68 -7.55 1.14 0.26
N SER A 69 -8.44 1.87 0.88
CA SER A 69 -9.85 1.48 1.01
C SER A 69 -10.79 2.68 0.88
N LEU A 70 -12.10 2.43 0.94
CA LEU A 70 -13.12 3.48 0.92
C LEU A 70 -13.33 4.13 2.30
N ASP A 71 -12.67 3.62 3.34
CA ASP A 71 -12.82 4.13 4.69
C ASP A 71 -12.22 5.55 4.82
N PRO A 72 -12.76 6.40 5.71
CA PRO A 72 -12.24 7.73 5.92
C PRO A 72 -10.92 7.73 6.72
N VAL A 73 -10.25 8.87 6.74
CA VAL A 73 -8.96 9.09 7.41
C VAL A 73 -8.99 8.66 8.88
N GLU A 74 -10.08 8.99 9.58
CA GLU A 74 -10.26 8.69 11.01
C GLU A 74 -10.26 7.17 11.25
N SER A 75 -11.00 6.41 10.41
CA SER A 75 -11.03 4.95 10.46
C SER A 75 -9.64 4.35 10.22
N HIS A 76 -8.92 4.86 9.21
CA HIS A 76 -7.55 4.43 8.92
C HIS A 76 -6.59 4.68 10.08
N LYS A 77 -6.76 5.80 10.79
CA LYS A 77 -5.95 6.11 11.95
C LYS A 77 -6.17 5.09 13.07
N GLU A 78 -7.43 4.81 13.39
CA GLU A 78 -7.80 3.80 14.39
C GLU A 78 -7.26 2.42 14.00
N PHE A 79 -7.49 2.00 12.76
CA PHE A 79 -7.04 0.69 12.27
C PHE A 79 -5.52 0.55 12.25
N ARG A 80 -4.80 1.61 11.83
CA ARG A 80 -3.33 1.64 11.90
C ARG A 80 -2.85 1.45 13.35
N ASP A 81 -3.44 2.20 14.29
CA ASP A 81 -3.01 2.22 15.69
C ASP A 81 -3.34 0.87 16.38
N GLU A 82 -4.55 0.32 16.18
CA GLU A 82 -4.96 -1.00 16.68
C GLU A 82 -4.04 -2.13 16.19
N CYS A 83 -3.65 -2.10 14.93
CA CYS A 83 -2.80 -3.13 14.33
C CYS A 83 -1.30 -2.82 14.46
N GLY A 84 -0.93 -1.59 14.83
CA GLY A 84 0.44 -1.10 14.88
C GLY A 84 1.10 -1.16 13.49
N LEU A 85 0.40 -0.70 12.43
CA LEU A 85 0.88 -0.80 11.06
C LEU A 85 2.00 0.23 10.79
N PRO A 86 3.14 -0.19 10.24
CA PRO A 86 4.28 0.70 10.00
C PRO A 86 4.24 1.40 8.63
N PHE A 87 3.14 1.29 7.88
CA PHE A 87 2.99 1.81 6.53
C PHE A 87 1.68 2.63 6.38
N SER A 88 1.54 3.33 5.26
CA SER A 88 0.41 4.23 5.02
C SER A 88 -0.84 3.49 4.56
N LEU A 89 -1.98 3.95 5.09
CA LEU A 89 -3.33 3.63 4.62
C LEU A 89 -3.91 4.90 4.02
N LEU A 90 -4.46 4.79 2.81
CA LEU A 90 -4.94 5.94 2.04
C LEU A 90 -6.45 5.88 1.86
N ALA A 91 -7.12 6.97 2.18
CA ALA A 91 -8.57 7.11 2.10
C ALA A 91 -9.01 7.49 0.68
N ASP A 92 -9.85 6.64 0.07
CA ASP A 92 -10.50 6.87 -1.24
C ASP A 92 -12.03 6.78 -1.11
N PRO A 93 -12.68 7.67 -0.31
CA PRO A 93 -14.08 7.54 0.05
C PRO A 93 -15.03 7.66 -1.15
N ASP A 94 -14.64 8.34 -2.21
CA ASP A 94 -15.40 8.47 -3.46
C ASP A 94 -15.07 7.38 -4.49
N GLY A 95 -14.10 6.50 -4.22
CA GLY A 95 -13.74 5.35 -5.04
C GLY A 95 -13.06 5.67 -6.37
N ARG A 96 -12.56 6.90 -6.56
CA ARG A 96 -11.92 7.32 -7.81
C ARG A 96 -10.66 6.50 -8.12
N VAL A 97 -9.86 6.21 -7.11
CA VAL A 97 -8.65 5.42 -7.30
C VAL A 97 -8.99 3.95 -7.46
N HIS A 98 -10.05 3.46 -6.80
CA HIS A 98 -10.60 2.13 -7.07
C HIS A 98 -11.06 1.98 -8.52
N ASP A 99 -11.61 3.04 -9.14
CA ASP A 99 -11.97 3.04 -10.57
C ASP A 99 -10.73 2.96 -11.46
N LEU A 100 -9.71 3.78 -11.20
CA LEU A 100 -8.46 3.80 -11.97
C LEU A 100 -7.77 2.42 -11.98
N TYR A 101 -7.82 1.69 -10.87
CA TYR A 101 -7.16 0.40 -10.70
C TYR A 101 -8.08 -0.80 -10.95
N ASP A 102 -9.35 -0.57 -11.34
CA ASP A 102 -10.36 -1.61 -11.50
C ASP A 102 -10.44 -2.54 -10.26
N ALA A 103 -10.44 -1.92 -9.08
CA ALA A 103 -10.45 -2.58 -7.78
C ALA A 103 -11.88 -2.88 -7.28
N TRP A 104 -12.81 -3.18 -8.20
CA TRP A 104 -14.19 -3.50 -7.89
C TRP A 104 -14.52 -4.97 -8.19
N ARG A 105 -15.36 -5.55 -7.34
CA ARG A 105 -16.09 -6.76 -7.68
C ARG A 105 -17.34 -6.34 -8.46
N THR A 106 -17.55 -6.97 -9.60
CA THR A 106 -18.70 -6.67 -10.46
C THR A 106 -19.58 -7.91 -10.64
N THR A 107 -20.84 -7.70 -11.01
CA THR A 107 -21.70 -8.79 -11.46
C THR A 107 -21.14 -9.43 -12.74
N LEU A 108 -21.60 -10.64 -13.07
CA LEU A 108 -21.17 -11.40 -14.25
C LEU A 108 -21.30 -10.59 -15.56
N LEU A 109 -22.26 -9.67 -15.63
CA LEU A 109 -22.47 -8.79 -16.78
C LEU A 109 -21.78 -7.43 -16.64
N GLY A 110 -20.97 -7.22 -15.59
CA GLY A 110 -20.25 -5.96 -15.37
C GLY A 110 -21.12 -4.74 -15.06
N ARG A 111 -22.44 -4.93 -14.88
CA ARG A 111 -23.41 -3.83 -14.77
C ARG A 111 -23.56 -3.24 -13.37
N SER A 112 -23.10 -3.94 -12.32
CA SER A 112 -23.24 -3.48 -10.94
C SER A 112 -22.01 -3.83 -10.13
N ARG A 113 -21.57 -2.90 -9.27
CA ARG A 113 -20.51 -3.11 -8.30
C ARG A 113 -21.05 -3.90 -7.10
N LEU A 114 -20.34 -4.96 -6.71
CA LEU A 114 -20.66 -5.81 -5.56
C LEU A 114 -19.78 -5.47 -4.33
N GLY A 115 -19.01 -4.39 -4.41
CA GLY A 115 -18.06 -3.96 -3.37
C GLY A 115 -16.62 -3.97 -3.86
N VAL A 116 -15.69 -3.64 -2.94
CA VAL A 116 -14.26 -3.58 -3.26
C VAL A 116 -13.70 -4.99 -3.49
N ARG A 117 -12.93 -5.13 -4.54
CA ARG A 117 -12.11 -6.32 -4.81
C ARG A 117 -10.82 -6.23 -4.02
N ARG A 118 -10.52 -7.25 -3.24
CA ARG A 118 -9.19 -7.39 -2.66
C ARG A 118 -8.20 -7.71 -3.78
N CYS A 119 -7.32 -6.79 -4.09
CA CYS A 119 -6.29 -6.97 -5.10
C CYS A 119 -5.02 -6.21 -4.70
N THR A 120 -3.90 -6.58 -5.30
CA THR A 120 -2.61 -5.93 -5.04
C THR A 120 -1.88 -5.72 -6.37
N PHE A 121 -1.21 -4.61 -6.48
CA PHE A 121 -0.33 -4.26 -7.59
C PHE A 121 1.08 -4.14 -7.04
N LEU A 122 2.00 -4.92 -7.59
CA LEU A 122 3.42 -4.70 -7.38
C LEU A 122 3.91 -3.79 -8.51
N ILE A 123 4.31 -2.60 -8.14
CA ILE A 123 4.76 -1.55 -9.06
C ILE A 123 6.26 -1.40 -8.88
N ASP A 124 7.03 -1.34 -9.97
CA ASP A 124 8.46 -1.10 -9.89
C ASP A 124 8.77 0.38 -9.68
N GLY A 125 10.01 0.74 -9.47
CA GLY A 125 10.35 2.12 -9.19
C GLY A 125 10.35 3.06 -10.40
N ASP A 126 10.15 2.53 -11.59
CA ASP A 126 9.87 3.34 -12.78
C ASP A 126 8.37 3.63 -12.93
N GLY A 127 7.54 3.13 -11.97
CA GLY A 127 6.10 3.29 -12.00
C GLY A 127 5.38 2.31 -12.94
N ILE A 128 6.05 1.23 -13.34
CA ILE A 128 5.47 0.19 -14.20
C ILE A 128 4.94 -0.95 -13.33
N ILE A 129 3.74 -1.42 -13.61
CA ILE A 129 3.15 -2.58 -12.94
C ILE A 129 3.95 -3.82 -13.30
N TYR A 130 4.59 -4.43 -12.29
CA TYR A 130 5.35 -5.66 -12.42
C TYR A 130 4.44 -6.88 -12.32
N GLU A 131 3.51 -6.88 -11.34
CA GLU A 131 2.58 -7.99 -11.12
C GLU A 131 1.22 -7.49 -10.60
N VAL A 132 0.15 -8.23 -10.91
CA VAL A 132 -1.22 -7.93 -10.47
C VAL A 132 -1.85 -9.16 -9.81
N TYR A 133 -2.13 -9.08 -8.51
CA TYR A 133 -2.78 -10.13 -7.74
C TYR A 133 -4.27 -9.82 -7.58
N ARG A 134 -5.10 -10.47 -8.40
CA ARG A 134 -6.56 -10.26 -8.38
C ARG A 134 -7.31 -11.24 -7.47
N THR A 135 -6.64 -12.31 -7.06
CA THR A 135 -7.11 -13.27 -6.07
C THR A 135 -6.08 -13.35 -4.97
N VAL A 136 -6.45 -12.96 -3.75
CA VAL A 136 -5.55 -12.81 -2.62
C VAL A 136 -5.96 -13.78 -1.50
N ASN A 137 -5.03 -14.67 -1.15
CA ASN A 137 -5.11 -15.44 0.09
C ASN A 137 -4.44 -14.62 1.21
N VAL A 138 -5.22 -14.09 2.15
CA VAL A 138 -4.75 -13.17 3.19
C VAL A 138 -3.64 -13.74 4.09
N PHE A 139 -3.54 -15.07 4.20
CA PHE A 139 -2.54 -15.74 5.04
C PHE A 139 -1.16 -15.87 4.40
N THR A 140 -1.11 -16.01 3.06
CA THR A 140 0.13 -16.31 2.33
C THR A 140 0.56 -15.19 1.37
N HIS A 141 -0.28 -14.18 1.19
CA HIS A 141 -0.07 -13.15 0.18
C HIS A 141 1.22 -12.35 0.37
N ALA A 142 1.56 -11.96 1.60
CA ALA A 142 2.80 -11.23 1.87
C ALA A 142 4.04 -12.01 1.45
N ASN A 143 4.07 -13.33 1.67
CA ASN A 143 5.16 -14.21 1.23
C ASN A 143 5.24 -14.30 -0.30
N THR A 144 4.08 -14.30 -0.99
CA THR A 144 4.04 -14.29 -2.46
C THR A 144 4.63 -13.00 -3.00
N VAL A 145 4.24 -11.86 -2.43
CA VAL A 145 4.76 -10.54 -2.82
C VAL A 145 6.27 -10.45 -2.58
N LEU A 146 6.78 -10.98 -1.46
CA LEU A 146 8.22 -11.00 -1.18
C LEU A 146 9.01 -11.76 -2.25
N LYS A 147 8.55 -12.94 -2.65
CA LYS A 147 9.20 -13.74 -3.73
C LYS A 147 9.24 -12.95 -5.04
N ASP A 148 8.20 -12.22 -5.36
CA ASP A 148 8.16 -11.43 -6.59
C ASP A 148 9.00 -10.14 -6.48
N LEU A 149 9.15 -9.55 -5.29
CA LEU A 149 10.14 -8.49 -5.02
C LEU A 149 11.58 -8.99 -5.21
N GLU A 150 11.90 -10.20 -4.77
CA GLU A 150 13.20 -10.83 -5.00
C GLU A 150 13.48 -11.00 -6.50
N ARG A 151 12.49 -11.49 -7.26
CA ARG A 151 12.58 -11.64 -8.72
C ARG A 151 12.75 -10.29 -9.43
N LEU A 152 11.95 -9.28 -9.04
CA LEU A 152 12.06 -7.93 -9.56
C LEU A 152 13.46 -7.36 -9.35
N LYS A 153 14.02 -7.52 -8.16
CA LYS A 153 15.38 -7.08 -7.82
C LYS A 153 16.45 -7.81 -8.64
N ALA A 154 16.27 -9.11 -8.92
CA ALA A 154 17.19 -9.88 -9.72
C ALA A 154 17.16 -9.51 -11.21
N GLN A 155 15.99 -9.08 -11.73
CA GLN A 155 15.81 -8.70 -13.14
C GLN A 155 16.25 -7.25 -13.44
N LYS A 156 16.09 -6.35 -12.49
CA LYS A 156 16.51 -4.96 -12.60
C LYS A 156 17.62 -4.73 -11.58
N ALA A 157 18.83 -4.31 -12.05
CA ALA A 157 19.86 -3.78 -11.15
C ALA A 157 19.31 -2.48 -10.53
N TRP A 158 18.54 -2.61 -9.47
CA TRP A 158 17.88 -1.51 -8.80
C TRP A 158 18.93 -0.60 -8.15
N PRO A 159 18.96 0.71 -8.45
CA PRO A 159 19.90 1.60 -7.79
C PRO A 159 19.65 1.59 -6.29
N LYS A 160 20.73 1.50 -5.50
CA LYS A 160 20.72 1.51 -4.02
C LYS A 160 20.28 2.88 -3.44
N ASN A 161 19.30 3.55 -4.05
CA ASN A 161 18.83 4.84 -3.60
C ASN A 161 17.70 4.66 -2.57
N HIS A 162 18.08 4.46 -1.32
CA HIS A 162 17.20 4.41 -0.15
C HIS A 162 16.52 5.76 0.18
N ASN A 163 16.55 6.73 -0.72
CA ASN A 163 16.12 8.10 -0.41
C ASN A 163 14.64 8.21 -0.02
N GLY A 164 13.76 7.39 -0.59
CA GLY A 164 12.32 7.36 -0.22
C GLY A 164 12.11 6.76 1.17
N VAL A 165 12.69 5.58 1.41
CA VAL A 165 12.60 4.85 2.69
C VAL A 165 13.30 5.62 3.81
N GLU A 166 14.47 6.21 3.53
CA GLU A 166 15.21 7.01 4.50
C GLU A 166 14.49 8.34 4.81
N LYS A 167 13.85 8.96 3.83
CA LYS A 167 13.05 10.19 4.01
C LYS A 167 11.82 9.92 4.87
N GLU A 168 11.14 8.79 4.65
CA GLU A 168 10.00 8.34 5.45
C GLU A 168 10.44 8.00 6.89
N ARG A 169 11.54 7.28 7.06
CA ARG A 169 12.12 6.94 8.37
C ARG A 169 12.57 8.18 9.16
N ARG A 170 13.16 9.17 8.48
CA ARG A 170 13.56 10.46 9.09
C ARG A 170 12.33 11.29 9.46
N ARG A 171 11.28 11.26 8.63
CA ARG A 171 10.02 11.92 8.92
C ARG A 171 9.39 11.36 10.20
N ARG A 172 9.23 10.03 10.29
CA ARG A 172 8.65 9.36 11.47
C ARG A 172 9.46 9.55 12.74
N LYS A 173 10.81 9.56 12.66
CA LYS A 173 11.65 9.88 13.82
C LYS A 173 11.47 11.30 14.30
N LYS A 174 11.25 12.28 13.42
CA LYS A 174 10.98 13.66 13.80
C LYS A 174 9.62 13.81 14.46
N GLU A 175 8.61 13.09 13.94
CA GLU A 175 7.25 13.09 14.46
C GLU A 175 7.20 12.46 15.85
N ALA A 176 7.76 11.28 16.04
CA ALA A 176 7.84 10.63 17.34
C ALA A 176 8.58 11.48 18.39
N LYS A 177 9.63 12.18 17.99
CA LYS A 177 10.35 13.10 18.89
C LYS A 177 9.51 14.33 19.24
N PHE A 178 8.75 14.85 18.30
CA PHE A 178 7.86 16.01 18.53
C PHE A 178 6.71 15.66 19.49
N GLU A 179 6.12 14.46 19.34
CA GLU A 179 5.09 13.95 20.26
C GLU A 179 5.65 13.74 21.69
N ASP A 180 6.87 13.18 21.82
CA ASP A 180 7.53 12.97 23.11
C ASP A 180 7.89 14.30 23.81
N ASP A 181 8.26 15.32 23.03
CA ASP A 181 8.55 16.67 23.55
C ASP A 181 7.28 17.44 23.96
N LEU A 182 6.12 17.12 23.36
CA LEU A 182 4.80 17.70 23.72
C LEU A 182 4.25 17.09 25.03
N VAL A 183 4.49 15.82 25.28
CA VAL A 183 4.05 15.10 26.50
C VAL A 183 4.89 15.50 27.73
N ARG A 184 6.11 16.01 27.53
CA ARG A 184 7.03 16.42 28.60
C ARG A 184 6.91 17.88 29.03
N ARG A 185 5.99 18.65 28.42
CA ARG A 185 5.65 20.03 28.81
C ARG A 185 4.32 20.11 29.53
#